data_90b550896bd22a4b670019eb6db4c8e0
#
_entry.id   90b550896bd22a4b670019eb6db4c8e0
#
_cell.length_a   1.000
_cell.length_b   1.000
_cell.length_c   1.000
_cell.angle_alpha   90.00
_cell.angle_beta   90.00
_cell.angle_gamma   90.00
#
_symmetry.space_group_name_H-M   'P 1'
#
loop_
_entity.id
_entity.type
_entity.pdbx_description
1 polymer ?
#
loop_
_entity_poly.entity_id
_entity_poly.type
_entity_poly.pdbx_seq_one_letter_code
_entity_poly.pdbx_strand_id
1 'polypeptide(L)'
;SPEASEDEIQAAFRPNTKALFGETIANPSIEVLDIEKFARIAHRNGVPLIVDNTFATPVLCRPIEFGADIVVHSTTKYMDGHALQMGGVIVDGGTFDWTNGKFPEFTEPDDSYHGTIYTQAFGKAAYIVKARTQIMRDMGACQTPFGAFLINQGLEPLPLRIERHSQNADAVAHWLEKHDKIESVSYPTLEGNPYKERAAKYLPNGCSGVISFSLKGGREAGARFIDSLKMASLLV
;
A
#
# COMPACT_ATOMS: atom_id res chain seq x y z
N SER A 1 6.05 -12.18 6.32
CA SER A 1 5.09 -12.68 5.31
C SER A 1 3.65 -12.39 5.75
N PRO A 2 2.71 -12.07 4.84
CA PRO A 2 1.29 -11.97 5.18
C PRO A 2 0.69 -13.31 5.65
N GLU A 3 1.36 -14.44 5.33
CA GLU A 3 0.99 -15.78 5.77
C GLU A 3 1.54 -16.16 7.15
N ALA A 4 2.43 -15.34 7.74
CA ALA A 4 2.97 -15.63 9.05
C ALA A 4 1.86 -15.79 10.10
N SER A 5 2.00 -16.75 11.00
CA SER A 5 1.11 -16.94 12.14
C SER A 5 1.16 -15.73 13.07
N GLU A 6 0.14 -15.56 13.92
CA GLU A 6 0.17 -14.50 14.94
C GLU A 6 1.39 -14.62 15.85
N ASP A 7 1.78 -15.85 16.23
CA ASP A 7 2.94 -16.11 17.09
C ASP A 7 4.27 -15.73 16.41
N GLU A 8 4.41 -16.03 15.11
CA GLU A 8 5.60 -15.63 14.34
C GLU A 8 5.69 -14.12 14.20
N ILE A 9 4.58 -13.44 13.95
CA ILE A 9 4.55 -11.97 13.88
C ILE A 9 4.87 -11.40 15.27
N GLN A 10 4.26 -11.95 16.34
CA GLN A 10 4.50 -11.51 17.71
C GLN A 10 5.96 -11.68 18.11
N ALA A 11 6.59 -12.80 17.76
CA ALA A 11 7.99 -13.08 18.06
C ALA A 11 8.97 -12.12 17.34
N ALA A 12 8.55 -11.48 16.26
CA ALA A 12 9.36 -10.50 15.54
C ALA A 12 9.40 -9.12 16.21
N PHE A 13 8.48 -8.82 17.15
CA PHE A 13 8.47 -7.55 17.85
C PHE A 13 9.66 -7.44 18.83
N ARG A 14 10.26 -6.27 18.88
CA ARG A 14 11.37 -5.90 19.75
C ARG A 14 10.99 -4.68 20.59
N PRO A 15 11.68 -4.37 21.71
CA PRO A 15 11.40 -3.19 22.51
C PRO A 15 11.39 -1.87 21.72
N ASN A 16 12.21 -1.78 20.68
CA ASN A 16 12.32 -0.62 19.80
C ASN A 16 11.44 -0.68 18.55
N THR A 17 10.55 -1.65 18.40
CA THR A 17 9.58 -1.70 17.31
C THR A 17 8.59 -0.54 17.47
N LYS A 18 8.46 0.30 16.41
CA LYS A 18 7.63 1.51 16.42
C LYS A 18 6.42 1.44 15.49
N ALA A 19 6.40 0.52 14.55
CA ALA A 19 5.27 0.32 13.65
C ALA A 19 5.29 -1.09 13.07
N LEU A 20 4.13 -1.54 12.62
CA LEU A 20 3.99 -2.68 11.72
C LEU A 20 3.64 -2.12 10.33
N PHE A 21 4.35 -2.55 9.29
CA PHE A 21 4.16 -2.07 7.93
C PHE A 21 3.80 -3.23 6.99
N GLY A 22 2.88 -2.99 6.07
CA GLY A 22 2.52 -3.97 5.04
C GLY A 22 1.92 -3.31 3.81
N GLU A 23 1.77 -4.07 2.73
CA GLU A 23 1.11 -3.63 1.50
C GLU A 23 -0.24 -4.32 1.37
N THR A 24 -1.29 -3.59 0.97
CA THR A 24 -2.62 -4.18 0.72
C THR A 24 -2.55 -5.30 -0.31
N ILE A 25 -1.81 -5.06 -1.40
CA ILE A 25 -1.47 -6.04 -2.44
C ILE A 25 0.04 -5.94 -2.65
N ALA A 26 0.76 -7.01 -2.36
CA ALA A 26 2.21 -7.04 -2.41
C ALA A 26 2.75 -7.06 -3.85
N ASN A 27 3.85 -6.36 -4.08
CA ASN A 27 4.60 -6.36 -5.35
C ASN A 27 5.91 -7.17 -5.18
N PRO A 28 6.20 -8.16 -6.00
CA PRO A 28 5.45 -8.65 -7.18
C PRO A 28 4.58 -9.90 -6.90
N SER A 29 4.50 -10.36 -5.67
CA SER A 29 3.89 -11.66 -5.33
C SER A 29 2.35 -11.66 -5.45
N ILE A 30 1.71 -10.49 -5.48
CA ILE A 30 0.25 -10.30 -5.52
C ILE A 30 -0.46 -10.96 -4.33
N GLU A 31 0.25 -11.06 -3.20
CA GLU A 31 -0.30 -11.49 -1.92
C GLU A 31 -1.21 -10.40 -1.34
N VAL A 32 -2.33 -10.79 -0.76
CA VAL A 32 -3.28 -9.87 -0.13
C VAL A 32 -3.09 -9.89 1.39
N LEU A 33 -2.87 -8.73 1.99
CA LEU A 33 -2.69 -8.59 3.43
C LEU A 33 -4.00 -8.85 4.19
N ASP A 34 -3.94 -9.60 5.28
CA ASP A 34 -5.02 -9.65 6.26
C ASP A 34 -4.93 -8.42 7.18
N ILE A 35 -5.54 -7.31 6.76
CA ILE A 35 -5.40 -6.01 7.41
C ILE A 35 -5.86 -6.07 8.87
N GLU A 36 -7.01 -6.68 9.15
CA GLU A 36 -7.54 -6.77 10.52
C GLU A 36 -6.65 -7.60 11.45
N LYS A 37 -6.09 -8.71 10.95
CA LYS A 37 -5.12 -9.52 11.71
C LYS A 37 -3.90 -8.69 12.10
N PHE A 38 -3.31 -7.99 11.13
CA PHE A 38 -2.11 -7.19 11.34
C PHE A 38 -2.39 -5.97 12.22
N ALA A 39 -3.55 -5.32 12.08
CA ALA A 39 -3.98 -4.22 12.95
C ALA A 39 -4.11 -4.68 14.40
N ARG A 40 -4.81 -5.79 14.63
CA ARG A 40 -4.99 -6.38 15.98
C ARG A 40 -3.65 -6.69 16.64
N ILE A 41 -2.69 -7.24 15.89
CA ILE A 41 -1.35 -7.56 16.43
C ILE A 41 -0.56 -6.27 16.71
N ALA A 42 -0.58 -5.31 15.80
CA ALA A 42 0.08 -4.01 15.99
C ALA A 42 -0.42 -3.31 17.26
N HIS A 43 -1.74 -3.20 17.40
CA HIS A 43 -2.38 -2.53 18.55
C HIS A 43 -2.11 -3.25 19.85
N ARG A 44 -2.11 -4.59 19.88
CA ARG A 44 -1.73 -5.39 21.07
C ARG A 44 -0.30 -5.05 21.54
N ASN A 45 0.58 -4.70 20.61
CA ASN A 45 1.95 -4.30 20.91
C ASN A 45 2.11 -2.78 21.07
N GLY A 46 1.03 -2.00 21.07
CA GLY A 46 1.03 -0.55 21.25
C GLY A 46 1.76 0.19 20.13
N VAL A 47 1.73 -0.32 18.90
CA VAL A 47 2.30 0.33 17.72
C VAL A 47 1.24 0.47 16.62
N PRO A 48 1.33 1.49 15.73
CA PRO A 48 0.41 1.64 14.63
C PRO A 48 0.64 0.59 13.54
N LEU A 49 -0.43 0.25 12.82
CA LEU A 49 -0.36 -0.41 11.51
C LEU A 49 -0.32 0.65 10.41
N ILE A 50 0.74 0.62 9.60
CA ILE A 50 0.91 1.45 8.40
C ILE A 50 0.72 0.55 7.19
N VAL A 51 -0.17 0.95 6.26
CA VAL A 51 -0.45 0.16 5.05
C VAL A 51 -0.15 0.96 3.80
N ASP A 52 0.72 0.43 2.96
CA ASP A 52 0.87 0.92 1.59
C ASP A 52 -0.28 0.39 0.74
N ASN A 53 -1.12 1.32 0.28
CA ASN A 53 -2.33 1.01 -0.48
C ASN A 53 -2.21 1.44 -1.95
N THR A 54 -0.98 1.55 -2.45
CA THR A 54 -0.68 2.07 -3.79
C THR A 54 -1.39 1.28 -4.89
N PHE A 55 -1.35 -0.05 -4.84
CA PHE A 55 -1.93 -0.89 -5.89
C PHE A 55 -3.45 -0.96 -5.83
N ALA A 56 -4.03 -0.98 -4.63
CA ALA A 56 -5.46 -1.00 -4.48
C ALA A 56 -6.10 0.38 -4.73
N THR A 57 -5.40 1.46 -4.42
CA THR A 57 -5.95 2.80 -4.39
C THR A 57 -7.12 2.92 -3.38
N PRO A 58 -7.57 4.10 -2.99
CA PRO A 58 -8.74 4.22 -2.10
C PRO A 58 -10.06 3.79 -2.75
N VAL A 59 -10.05 3.50 -4.05
CA VAL A 59 -11.24 3.02 -4.77
C VAL A 59 -11.50 1.53 -4.51
N LEU A 60 -10.44 0.71 -4.52
CA LEU A 60 -10.59 -0.74 -4.33
C LEU A 60 -10.52 -1.12 -2.85
N CYS A 61 -9.71 -0.42 -2.03
CA CYS A 61 -9.58 -0.70 -0.61
C CYS A 61 -9.35 0.59 0.18
N ARG A 62 -9.96 0.68 1.36
CA ARG A 62 -9.72 1.74 2.36
C ARG A 62 -9.26 1.10 3.66
N PRO A 63 -7.95 0.86 3.83
CA PRO A 63 -7.41 0.09 4.95
C PRO A 63 -7.77 0.62 6.34
N ILE A 64 -8.03 1.94 6.48
CA ILE A 64 -8.48 2.54 7.74
C ILE A 64 -9.80 1.93 8.22
N GLU A 65 -10.70 1.57 7.32
CA GLU A 65 -11.98 0.92 7.67
C GLU A 65 -11.80 -0.50 8.25
N PHE A 66 -10.61 -1.07 8.06
CA PHE A 66 -10.21 -2.40 8.55
C PHE A 66 -9.17 -2.33 9.69
N GLY A 67 -8.96 -1.15 10.26
CA GLY A 67 -8.12 -0.97 11.45
C GLY A 67 -6.69 -0.52 11.18
N ALA A 68 -6.30 -0.21 9.95
CA ALA A 68 -5.04 0.48 9.72
C ALA A 68 -5.09 1.91 10.29
N ASP A 69 -4.01 2.35 10.90
CA ASP A 69 -3.92 3.68 11.50
C ASP A 69 -3.45 4.73 10.50
N ILE A 70 -2.51 4.33 9.65
CA ILE A 70 -1.89 5.19 8.65
C ILE A 70 -1.91 4.47 7.32
N VAL A 71 -2.26 5.19 6.26
CA VAL A 71 -2.21 4.67 4.88
C VAL A 71 -1.28 5.54 4.07
N VAL A 72 -0.40 4.91 3.30
CA VAL A 72 0.48 5.60 2.36
C VAL A 72 0.16 5.19 0.93
N HIS A 73 0.38 6.09 -0.01
CA HIS A 73 0.31 5.81 -1.43
C HIS A 73 1.47 6.46 -2.15
N SER A 74 2.10 5.73 -3.06
CA SER A 74 2.85 6.35 -4.14
C SER A 74 1.87 6.93 -5.15
N THR A 75 1.69 8.25 -5.13
CA THR A 75 0.82 8.92 -6.13
C THR A 75 1.39 8.85 -7.53
N THR A 76 2.68 8.51 -7.67
CA THR A 76 3.39 8.22 -8.92
C THR A 76 2.70 7.15 -9.79
N LYS A 77 1.93 6.24 -9.16
CA LYS A 77 1.32 5.06 -9.81
C LYS A 77 -0.09 5.37 -10.32
N TYR A 78 -1.08 4.62 -9.90
CA TYR A 78 -2.46 4.77 -10.38
C TYR A 78 -3.11 6.12 -10.10
N MET A 79 -2.69 6.85 -9.05
CA MET A 79 -3.27 8.15 -8.74
C MET A 79 -2.92 9.19 -9.82
N ASP A 80 -1.65 9.29 -10.21
CA ASP A 80 -1.27 10.08 -11.39
C ASP A 80 -1.82 9.45 -12.68
N GLY A 81 -1.53 8.17 -12.89
CA GLY A 81 -2.06 7.34 -13.97
C GLY A 81 -1.64 7.73 -15.39
N HIS A 82 -0.79 8.74 -15.54
CA HIS A 82 -0.35 9.29 -16.81
C HIS A 82 1.18 9.36 -16.95
N ALA A 83 1.91 8.86 -15.95
CA ALA A 83 3.38 8.93 -15.88
C ALA A 83 3.95 10.35 -15.98
N LEU A 84 3.24 11.33 -15.44
CA LEU A 84 3.61 12.76 -15.52
C LEU A 84 4.31 13.24 -14.26
N GLN A 85 3.92 12.71 -13.07
CA GLN A 85 4.34 13.27 -11.80
C GLN A 85 4.66 12.19 -10.77
N MET A 86 5.85 12.32 -10.17
CA MET A 86 6.21 11.54 -8.99
C MET A 86 5.66 12.21 -7.72
N GLY A 87 5.24 11.40 -6.76
CA GLY A 87 4.78 11.93 -5.49
C GLY A 87 4.28 10.85 -4.54
N GLY A 88 3.85 11.30 -3.37
CA GLY A 88 3.28 10.44 -2.33
C GLY A 88 2.25 11.17 -1.51
N VAL A 89 1.42 10.40 -0.83
CA VAL A 89 0.46 10.92 0.15
C VAL A 89 0.43 10.02 1.38
N ILE A 90 0.32 10.66 2.54
CA ILE A 90 0.09 10.00 3.83
C ILE A 90 -1.31 10.37 4.29
N VAL A 91 -2.09 9.37 4.66
CA VAL A 91 -3.43 9.52 5.24
C VAL A 91 -3.39 9.00 6.67
N ASP A 92 -3.67 9.88 7.62
CA ASP A 92 -3.75 9.56 9.05
C ASP A 92 -5.20 9.33 9.44
N GLY A 93 -5.51 8.17 9.99
CA GLY A 93 -6.84 7.85 10.52
C GLY A 93 -7.22 8.64 11.77
N GLY A 94 -6.23 9.21 12.46
CA GLY A 94 -6.43 9.96 13.71
C GLY A 94 -6.98 9.12 14.86
N THR A 95 -6.81 7.79 14.80
CA THR A 95 -7.37 6.85 15.77
C THR A 95 -6.34 6.24 16.71
N PHE A 96 -5.06 6.24 16.33
CA PHE A 96 -4.00 5.65 17.14
C PHE A 96 -3.69 6.51 18.38
N ASP A 97 -3.50 5.83 19.52
CA ASP A 97 -3.13 6.48 20.77
C ASP A 97 -1.61 6.72 20.86
N TRP A 98 -1.19 7.91 20.50
CA TRP A 98 0.21 8.35 20.61
C TRP A 98 0.66 8.61 22.06
N THR A 99 -0.24 8.51 23.05
CA THR A 99 0.07 8.74 24.48
C THR A 99 0.39 7.47 25.26
N ASN A 100 0.48 6.33 24.60
CA ASN A 100 0.65 5.01 25.19
C ASN A 100 2.04 4.73 25.80
N GLY A 101 2.92 5.74 25.87
CA GLY A 101 4.26 5.67 26.46
C GLY A 101 5.38 5.19 25.54
N LYS A 102 5.07 4.78 24.31
CA LYS A 102 6.09 4.35 23.34
C LYS A 102 6.61 5.48 22.44
N PHE A 103 5.95 6.63 22.43
CA PHE A 103 6.17 7.71 21.49
C PHE A 103 6.42 9.05 22.20
N PRO A 104 7.54 9.19 22.96
CA PRO A 104 7.86 10.42 23.67
C PRO A 104 7.92 11.64 22.73
N GLU A 105 8.30 11.43 21.48
CA GLU A 105 8.35 12.44 20.42
C GLU A 105 7.01 13.13 20.13
N PHE A 106 5.89 12.60 20.64
CA PHE A 106 4.56 13.20 20.56
C PHE A 106 4.04 13.77 21.88
N THR A 107 4.61 13.32 23.01
CA THR A 107 4.12 13.63 24.35
C THR A 107 5.05 14.54 25.15
N GLU A 108 6.29 14.71 24.68
CA GLU A 108 7.27 15.61 25.27
C GLU A 108 7.43 16.90 24.44
N PRO A 109 7.94 18.00 25.05
CA PRO A 109 8.21 19.23 24.32
C PRO A 109 9.20 19.03 23.18
N ASP A 110 8.86 19.50 21.98
CA ASP A 110 9.74 19.46 20.81
C ASP A 110 10.45 20.80 20.63
N ASP A 111 11.72 20.87 21.00
CA ASP A 111 12.52 22.10 20.91
C ASP A 111 12.69 22.59 19.46
N SER A 112 12.62 21.68 18.47
CA SER A 112 12.68 22.05 17.05
C SER A 112 11.41 22.75 16.56
N TYR A 113 10.33 22.67 17.34
CA TYR A 113 9.06 23.32 17.03
C TYR A 113 8.48 24.06 18.25
N HIS A 114 9.24 25.03 18.78
CA HIS A 114 8.82 25.96 19.85
C HIS A 114 8.40 25.29 21.17
N GLY A 115 8.93 24.11 21.50
CA GLY A 115 8.54 23.38 22.69
C GLY A 115 7.14 22.76 22.62
N THR A 116 6.60 22.57 21.42
CA THR A 116 5.26 22.01 21.21
C THR A 116 5.17 20.56 21.66
N ILE A 117 4.13 20.25 22.44
CA ILE A 117 3.71 18.87 22.73
C ILE A 117 2.58 18.52 21.76
N TYR A 118 2.87 17.71 20.74
CA TYR A 118 1.98 17.49 19.58
C TYR A 118 0.61 16.92 19.99
N THR A 119 0.58 15.96 20.91
CA THR A 119 -0.68 15.36 21.38
C THR A 119 -1.57 16.34 22.13
N GLN A 120 -0.99 17.30 22.85
CA GLN A 120 -1.74 18.32 23.55
C GLN A 120 -2.23 19.41 22.59
N ALA A 121 -1.37 19.85 21.67
CA ALA A 121 -1.68 20.95 20.76
C ALA A 121 -2.64 20.55 19.63
N PHE A 122 -2.54 19.30 19.13
CA PHE A 122 -3.22 18.89 17.91
C PHE A 122 -4.10 17.64 18.08
N GLY A 123 -4.12 17.01 19.25
CA GLY A 123 -4.97 15.85 19.55
C GLY A 123 -4.84 14.75 18.49
N LYS A 124 -5.93 14.40 17.84
CA LYS A 124 -5.98 13.33 16.81
C LYS A 124 -5.13 13.62 15.56
N ALA A 125 -4.80 14.88 15.31
CA ALA A 125 -3.95 15.26 14.18
C ALA A 125 -2.45 15.34 14.53
N ALA A 126 -2.05 14.91 15.72
CA ALA A 126 -0.67 15.01 16.21
C ALA A 126 0.34 14.43 15.21
N TYR A 127 0.08 13.23 14.68
CA TYR A 127 0.96 12.55 13.74
C TYR A 127 1.13 13.33 12.43
N ILE A 128 0.03 13.66 11.78
CA ILE A 128 0.10 14.30 10.46
C ILE A 128 0.63 15.74 10.55
N VAL A 129 0.36 16.45 11.66
CA VAL A 129 0.93 17.77 11.89
C VAL A 129 2.43 17.68 12.11
N LYS A 130 2.90 16.77 12.96
CA LYS A 130 4.35 16.56 13.15
C LYS A 130 5.05 16.17 11.85
N ALA A 131 4.45 15.28 11.07
CA ALA A 131 4.98 14.89 9.75
C ALA A 131 5.15 16.11 8.83
N ARG A 132 4.23 17.07 8.85
CA ARG A 132 4.30 18.29 8.03
C ARG A 132 5.24 19.35 8.59
N THR A 133 5.13 19.65 9.88
CA THR A 133 5.81 20.80 10.49
C THR A 133 7.26 20.54 10.82
N GLN A 134 7.63 19.27 10.98
CA GLN A 134 9.02 18.86 11.28
C GLN A 134 9.61 18.07 10.12
N ILE A 135 9.12 16.87 9.86
CA ILE A 135 9.79 15.95 8.93
C ILE A 135 9.78 16.48 7.49
N MET A 136 8.62 16.82 6.96
CA MET A 136 8.49 17.32 5.58
C MET A 136 9.19 18.66 5.40
N ARG A 137 9.03 19.58 6.38
CA ARG A 137 9.71 20.89 6.36
C ARG A 137 11.23 20.75 6.34
N ASP A 138 11.78 19.93 7.22
CA ASP A 138 13.23 19.86 7.43
C ASP A 138 13.91 19.04 6.32
N MET A 139 13.24 18.01 5.80
CA MET A 139 13.74 17.21 4.68
C MET A 139 13.44 17.82 3.31
N GLY A 140 12.51 18.75 3.22
CA GLY A 140 12.13 19.41 1.97
C GLY A 140 11.35 18.52 0.99
N ALA A 141 10.88 17.35 1.42
CA ALA A 141 10.15 16.40 0.57
C ALA A 141 8.70 16.81 0.38
N CYS A 142 8.46 17.96 -0.27
CA CYS A 142 7.13 18.47 -0.52
C CYS A 142 6.75 18.42 -2.00
N GLN A 143 5.47 18.18 -2.27
CA GLN A 143 4.91 18.22 -3.60
C GLN A 143 4.87 19.65 -4.14
N THR A 144 5.32 19.86 -5.39
CA THR A 144 5.15 21.18 -6.03
C THR A 144 3.67 21.46 -6.32
N PRO A 145 3.23 22.71 -6.33
CA PRO A 145 1.83 23.05 -6.64
C PRO A 145 1.39 22.53 -8.02
N PHE A 146 2.26 22.61 -9.03
CA PHE A 146 1.97 22.11 -10.36
C PHE A 146 1.90 20.56 -10.37
N GLY A 147 2.79 19.87 -9.66
CA GLY A 147 2.73 18.43 -9.48
C GLY A 147 1.45 17.98 -8.78
N ALA A 148 1.02 18.71 -7.74
CA ALA A 148 -0.25 18.44 -7.06
C ALA A 148 -1.45 18.63 -8.01
N PHE A 149 -1.41 19.64 -8.87
CA PHE A 149 -2.44 19.85 -9.90
C PHE A 149 -2.51 18.67 -10.88
N LEU A 150 -1.37 18.18 -11.38
CA LEU A 150 -1.32 17.03 -12.28
C LEU A 150 -1.88 15.76 -11.62
N ILE A 151 -1.51 15.50 -10.37
CA ILE A 151 -2.04 14.37 -9.61
C ILE A 151 -3.56 14.49 -9.43
N ASN A 152 -4.08 15.69 -9.14
CA ASN A 152 -5.53 15.91 -9.03
C ASN A 152 -6.24 15.61 -10.34
N GLN A 153 -5.66 15.97 -11.48
CA GLN A 153 -6.24 15.60 -12.79
C GLN A 153 -6.27 14.08 -12.99
N GLY A 154 -5.25 13.36 -12.49
CA GLY A 154 -5.22 11.91 -12.50
C GLY A 154 -6.26 11.26 -11.56
N LEU A 155 -6.56 11.92 -10.43
CA LEU A 155 -7.53 11.42 -9.45
C LEU A 155 -8.98 11.49 -9.95
N GLU A 156 -9.34 12.48 -10.75
CA GLU A 156 -10.71 12.64 -11.25
C GLU A 156 -11.22 11.39 -11.99
N PRO A 157 -10.50 10.80 -12.97
CA PRO A 157 -10.92 9.58 -13.65
C PRO A 157 -10.47 8.29 -12.95
N LEU A 158 -9.80 8.36 -11.79
CA LEU A 158 -9.24 7.18 -11.10
C LEU A 158 -10.26 6.05 -10.90
N PRO A 159 -11.50 6.28 -10.45
CA PRO A 159 -12.46 5.20 -10.26
C PRO A 159 -12.73 4.43 -11.56
N LEU A 160 -12.93 5.12 -12.66
CA LEU A 160 -13.16 4.52 -13.98
C LEU A 160 -11.94 3.74 -14.49
N ARG A 161 -10.74 4.29 -14.29
CA ARG A 161 -9.49 3.67 -14.73
C ARG A 161 -9.19 2.40 -13.93
N ILE A 162 -9.27 2.44 -12.62
CA ILE A 162 -8.89 1.30 -11.78
C ILE A 162 -9.90 0.15 -11.91
N GLU A 163 -11.17 0.46 -12.10
CA GLU A 163 -12.18 -0.54 -12.43
C GLU A 163 -11.83 -1.25 -13.74
N ARG A 164 -11.54 -0.49 -14.79
CA ARG A 164 -11.15 -1.06 -16.09
C ARG A 164 -9.84 -1.83 -16.02
N HIS A 165 -8.84 -1.35 -15.29
CA HIS A 165 -7.60 -2.08 -15.07
C HIS A 165 -7.86 -3.43 -14.38
N SER A 166 -8.70 -3.46 -13.35
CA SER A 166 -9.06 -4.70 -12.65
C SER A 166 -9.78 -5.69 -13.55
N GLN A 167 -10.76 -5.22 -14.33
CA GLN A 167 -11.49 -6.05 -15.31
C GLN A 167 -10.56 -6.64 -16.37
N ASN A 168 -9.65 -5.82 -16.90
CA ASN A 168 -8.70 -6.27 -17.91
C ASN A 168 -7.71 -7.29 -17.33
N ALA A 169 -7.19 -7.03 -16.12
CA ALA A 169 -6.27 -7.94 -15.44
C ALA A 169 -6.93 -9.29 -15.13
N ASP A 170 -8.17 -9.27 -14.67
CA ASP A 170 -8.93 -10.49 -14.40
C ASP A 170 -9.09 -11.34 -15.69
N ALA A 171 -9.52 -10.71 -16.78
CA ALA A 171 -9.67 -11.40 -18.06
C ALA A 171 -8.34 -11.97 -18.59
N VAL A 172 -7.25 -11.21 -18.47
CA VAL A 172 -5.91 -11.66 -18.88
C VAL A 172 -5.40 -12.77 -17.98
N ALA A 173 -5.60 -12.69 -16.67
CA ALA A 173 -5.19 -13.74 -15.74
C ALA A 173 -5.88 -15.07 -16.02
N HIS A 174 -7.18 -15.07 -16.27
CA HIS A 174 -7.93 -16.27 -16.65
C HIS A 174 -7.54 -16.83 -18.03
N TRP A 175 -7.11 -15.98 -18.94
CA TRP A 175 -6.57 -16.43 -20.23
C TRP A 175 -5.18 -17.04 -20.06
N LEU A 176 -4.30 -16.40 -19.29
CA LEU A 176 -2.96 -16.92 -19.00
C LEU A 176 -2.99 -18.28 -18.32
N GLU A 177 -3.90 -18.48 -17.34
CA GLU A 177 -4.05 -19.74 -16.61
C GLU A 177 -4.29 -20.93 -17.53
N LYS A 178 -4.94 -20.70 -18.67
CA LYS A 178 -5.28 -21.75 -19.67
C LYS A 178 -4.24 -21.90 -20.78
N HIS A 179 -3.23 -21.02 -20.80
CA HIS A 179 -2.26 -20.98 -21.89
C HIS A 179 -1.15 -22.03 -21.69
N ASP A 180 -0.83 -22.81 -22.72
CA ASP A 180 0.09 -23.96 -22.69
C ASP A 180 1.53 -23.61 -22.29
N LYS A 181 1.99 -22.38 -22.55
CA LYS A 181 3.34 -21.89 -22.21
C LYS A 181 3.46 -21.30 -20.79
N ILE A 182 2.34 -21.15 -20.09
CA ILE A 182 2.32 -20.62 -18.73
C ILE A 182 2.46 -21.75 -17.72
N GLU A 183 3.30 -21.56 -16.72
CA GLU A 183 3.52 -22.49 -15.62
C GLU A 183 2.59 -22.18 -14.45
N SER A 184 2.48 -20.91 -14.08
CA SER A 184 1.63 -20.44 -13.00
C SER A 184 1.23 -18.98 -13.20
N VAL A 185 0.08 -18.60 -12.63
CA VAL A 185 -0.42 -17.22 -12.59
C VAL A 185 -0.81 -16.90 -11.17
N SER A 186 -0.40 -15.73 -10.68
CA SER A 186 -0.85 -15.17 -9.41
C SER A 186 -1.74 -13.97 -9.66
N TYR A 187 -3.04 -14.14 -9.41
CA TYR A 187 -4.04 -13.09 -9.40
C TYR A 187 -5.16 -13.49 -8.44
N PRO A 188 -5.62 -12.63 -7.52
CA PRO A 188 -6.42 -13.05 -6.36
C PRO A 188 -7.80 -13.63 -6.71
N THR A 189 -8.36 -13.35 -7.89
CA THR A 189 -9.68 -13.85 -8.30
C THR A 189 -9.66 -15.28 -8.84
N LEU A 190 -8.48 -15.81 -9.20
CA LEU A 190 -8.35 -17.15 -9.78
C LEU A 190 -8.79 -18.25 -8.80
N GLU A 191 -9.38 -19.32 -9.34
CA GLU A 191 -9.73 -20.50 -8.56
C GLU A 191 -8.46 -21.13 -7.96
N GLY A 192 -8.54 -21.50 -6.68
CA GLY A 192 -7.38 -22.06 -5.98
C GLY A 192 -6.33 -21.06 -5.54
N ASN A 193 -6.47 -19.76 -5.83
CA ASN A 193 -5.57 -18.75 -5.29
C ASN A 193 -5.78 -18.63 -3.77
N PRO A 194 -4.72 -18.71 -2.95
CA PRO A 194 -4.83 -18.72 -1.49
C PRO A 194 -5.38 -17.41 -0.92
N TYR A 195 -5.34 -16.33 -1.70
CA TYR A 195 -5.82 -15.00 -1.28
C TYR A 195 -7.23 -14.67 -1.75
N LYS A 196 -7.94 -15.59 -2.42
CA LYS A 196 -9.27 -15.34 -3.00
C LYS A 196 -10.29 -14.85 -1.96
N GLU A 197 -10.35 -15.49 -0.81
CA GLU A 197 -11.26 -15.09 0.27
C GLU A 197 -10.89 -13.72 0.87
N ARG A 198 -9.59 -13.45 1.07
CA ARG A 198 -9.13 -12.14 1.54
C ARG A 198 -9.43 -11.05 0.51
N ALA A 199 -9.22 -11.34 -0.76
CA ALA A 199 -9.56 -10.40 -1.82
C ALA A 199 -11.07 -10.11 -1.86
N ALA A 200 -11.91 -11.12 -1.72
CA ALA A 200 -13.35 -10.92 -1.63
C ALA A 200 -13.75 -10.02 -0.45
N LYS A 201 -13.02 -10.09 0.66
CA LYS A 201 -13.26 -9.25 1.84
C LYS A 201 -12.75 -7.82 1.69
N TYR A 202 -11.47 -7.65 1.31
CA TYR A 202 -10.79 -6.35 1.33
C TYR A 202 -10.84 -5.61 -0.01
N LEU A 203 -11.09 -6.31 -1.11
CA LEU A 203 -11.03 -5.83 -2.49
C LEU A 203 -12.28 -6.23 -3.30
N PRO A 204 -13.51 -6.00 -2.77
CA PRO A 204 -14.73 -6.49 -3.41
C PRO A 204 -14.98 -5.87 -4.80
N ASN A 205 -14.36 -4.75 -5.11
CA ASN A 205 -14.55 -4.00 -6.35
C ASN A 205 -13.44 -4.25 -7.40
N GLY A 206 -12.53 -5.21 -7.14
CA GLY A 206 -11.45 -5.56 -8.06
C GLY A 206 -10.07 -5.66 -7.38
N CYS A 207 -9.15 -6.37 -8.03
CA CYS A 207 -7.85 -6.73 -7.46
C CYS A 207 -6.66 -6.03 -8.14
N SER A 208 -6.85 -4.77 -8.61
CA SER A 208 -5.81 -4.00 -9.31
C SER A 208 -5.52 -4.49 -10.74
N GLY A 209 -4.64 -3.80 -11.44
CA GLY A 209 -4.20 -4.10 -12.80
C GLY A 209 -2.87 -4.87 -12.87
N VAL A 210 -2.38 -5.42 -11.77
CA VAL A 210 -1.08 -6.11 -11.71
C VAL A 210 -1.29 -7.62 -11.65
N ILE A 211 -0.57 -8.35 -12.51
CA ILE A 211 -0.57 -9.81 -12.60
C ILE A 211 0.87 -10.29 -12.51
N SER A 212 1.11 -11.35 -11.75
CA SER A 212 2.38 -12.06 -11.76
C SER A 212 2.18 -13.44 -12.37
N PHE A 213 3.10 -13.87 -13.24
CA PHE A 213 3.03 -15.21 -13.83
C PHE A 213 4.42 -15.76 -14.18
N SER A 214 4.53 -17.07 -14.22
CA SER A 214 5.73 -17.80 -14.60
C SER A 214 5.55 -18.49 -15.95
N LEU A 215 6.60 -18.44 -16.75
CA LEU A 215 6.66 -19.12 -18.05
C LEU A 215 7.34 -20.49 -17.93
N LYS A 216 6.83 -21.49 -18.63
CA LYS A 216 7.55 -22.75 -18.83
C LYS A 216 8.87 -22.47 -19.55
N GLY A 217 9.97 -23.01 -19.04
CA GLY A 217 11.32 -22.73 -19.54
C GLY A 217 12.08 -21.65 -18.75
N GLY A 218 11.51 -21.20 -17.62
CA GLY A 218 12.18 -20.40 -16.60
C GLY A 218 12.70 -19.05 -17.09
N ARG A 219 13.82 -18.60 -16.48
CA ARG A 219 14.39 -17.26 -16.70
C ARG A 219 14.67 -16.91 -18.16
N GLU A 220 15.20 -17.87 -18.94
CA GLU A 220 15.51 -17.61 -20.34
C GLU A 220 14.25 -17.42 -21.20
N ALA A 221 13.19 -18.18 -20.92
CA ALA A 221 11.90 -17.97 -21.58
C ALA A 221 11.29 -16.62 -21.22
N GLY A 222 11.40 -16.21 -19.94
CA GLY A 222 10.98 -14.89 -19.48
C GLY A 222 11.72 -13.74 -20.17
N ALA A 223 13.04 -13.82 -20.30
CA ALA A 223 13.83 -12.83 -20.99
C ALA A 223 13.41 -12.71 -22.47
N ARG A 224 13.33 -13.85 -23.19
CA ARG A 224 12.86 -13.83 -24.59
C ARG A 224 11.45 -13.29 -24.74
N PHE A 225 10.56 -13.57 -23.80
CA PHE A 225 9.19 -13.04 -23.81
C PHE A 225 9.21 -11.51 -23.71
N ILE A 226 9.93 -10.97 -22.72
CA ILE A 226 10.02 -9.51 -22.51
C ILE A 226 10.65 -8.82 -23.72
N ASP A 227 11.75 -9.35 -24.25
CA ASP A 227 12.46 -8.79 -25.42
C ASP A 227 11.61 -8.84 -26.72
N SER A 228 10.63 -9.72 -26.78
CA SER A 228 9.73 -9.85 -27.94
C SER A 228 8.49 -8.95 -27.89
N LEU A 229 8.24 -8.28 -26.75
CA LEU A 229 7.07 -7.40 -26.61
C LEU A 229 7.16 -6.20 -27.57
N LYS A 230 6.02 -5.89 -28.20
CA LYS A 230 5.90 -4.76 -29.13
C LYS A 230 4.96 -3.67 -28.61
N MET A 231 3.92 -4.06 -27.90
CA MET A 231 2.92 -3.13 -27.38
C MET A 231 3.22 -2.68 -25.95
N ALA A 232 3.68 -3.60 -25.12
CA ALA A 232 4.06 -3.30 -23.74
C ALA A 232 5.53 -2.91 -23.66
N SER A 233 5.85 -1.94 -22.80
CA SER A 233 7.22 -1.48 -22.55
C SER A 233 7.79 -2.17 -21.31
N LEU A 234 9.09 -2.52 -21.38
CA LEU A 234 9.84 -2.91 -20.18
C LEU A 234 10.13 -1.66 -19.36
N LEU A 235 9.68 -1.67 -18.11
CA LEU A 235 9.98 -0.64 -17.12
C LEU A 235 10.73 -1.27 -15.94
N VAL A 236 11.60 -0.48 -15.31
CA VAL A 236 12.39 -0.85 -14.13
C VAL A 236 11.91 -0.04 -12.93
#